data_3b3f75ea9ddb340fc2b5fce9a3e308e6
#
_entry.id   3b3f75ea9ddb340fc2b5fce9a3e308e6
#
_cell.length_a   1.000
_cell.length_b   1.000
_cell.length_c   1.000
_cell.angle_alpha   90.00
_cell.angle_beta   90.00
_cell.angle_gamma   90.00
#
_symmetry.space_group_name_H-M   'P 1'
#
loop_
_entity.id
_entity.type
_entity.pdbx_description
1 polymer ?
#
loop_
_entity_poly.entity_id
_entity_poly.type
_entity_poly.pdbx_seq_one_letter_code
_entity_poly.pdbx_strand_id
1 'polypeptide(L)'
;MDALVVVGSDEPAEHLVARARRRLDVADAADTAALVADLRSHRPRRVGVTGVEPDATTLAATLHDAGLPVILYTDAAAPEAGARGVRVLPVADPGPPMEVADRLEDLVGNTPLVRLDRIGHDLDCHFLAKLELLNPGGSVKDRPALAMVDAAEREGLLQPGGTIVEPTSGNTGVGLALVAARRGYHCVFVMPDKMSPEKMDLLRAYGAEVVVCPTAVAPDHPDSYYSVAKRIAAERPGGYSPSQYWNPENPAAHERTTGPELWRQTAGRITHFVAGVGTGGTISGIGKYLKAQNPDIRIIGADPAGSVYSGGTGRPYMVEGIGEDFWPGTYDGSVVDEVIEVSDRDSFLMARAVTRTEGLLVGGSTGTAVWAALQVGRSLPPDAVMVVLVPDSGRGYLSKIYNEDWMADFGFLRVGEHAAGDVLSRKRADLPALVHVHPDETVRTAIEILREYDVSQLPVVQAEPPVVLGEMVGAVRDVALMDAVFRDPSVLDRTVADVMEPKLPTVGAGQPVDDVVALLEHAPAVMVLDAGHPVGVLTRSDVLDFIAGSRARP
;
A
#
# COMPACT_ATOMS: atom_id res chain seq x y z
N MET A 1 -32.04 -21.35 -42.62
CA MET A 1 -32.52 -20.89 -41.30
C MET A 1 -31.38 -20.16 -40.62
N ASP A 2 -31.58 -18.91 -40.36
CA ASP A 2 -30.46 -18.06 -39.87
C ASP A 2 -30.50 -17.97 -38.35
N ALA A 3 -29.72 -18.75 -37.65
CA ALA A 3 -29.46 -18.53 -36.24
C ALA A 3 -28.19 -17.66 -36.11
N LEU A 4 -28.26 -16.55 -35.37
CA LEU A 4 -27.13 -15.70 -35.08
C LEU A 4 -26.52 -16.13 -33.74
N VAL A 5 -25.30 -16.63 -33.74
CA VAL A 5 -24.55 -16.89 -32.50
C VAL A 5 -23.67 -15.69 -32.21
N VAL A 6 -23.97 -14.99 -31.12
CA VAL A 6 -23.17 -13.89 -30.64
C VAL A 6 -22.28 -14.41 -29.50
N VAL A 7 -20.98 -14.45 -29.73
CA VAL A 7 -19.99 -14.76 -28.68
C VAL A 7 -19.64 -13.45 -27.99
N GLY A 8 -19.95 -13.34 -26.70
CA GLY A 8 -19.68 -12.12 -25.93
C GLY A 8 -18.18 -11.86 -25.81
N SER A 9 -17.71 -10.77 -26.42
CA SER A 9 -16.49 -10.05 -26.09
C SER A 9 -16.88 -8.73 -25.40
N ASP A 10 -15.94 -8.03 -24.80
CA ASP A 10 -16.17 -6.78 -24.06
C ASP A 10 -16.59 -5.57 -24.96
N GLU A 11 -17.02 -5.81 -26.19
CA GLU A 11 -17.50 -4.78 -27.13
C GLU A 11 -19.02 -4.58 -27.02
N PRO A 12 -19.54 -3.33 -27.21
CA PRO A 12 -20.98 -3.06 -27.25
C PRO A 12 -21.71 -3.92 -28.28
N ALA A 13 -22.92 -4.37 -27.95
CA ALA A 13 -23.72 -5.30 -28.75
C ALA A 13 -23.88 -4.87 -30.23
N GLU A 14 -23.93 -3.58 -30.53
CA GLU A 14 -24.00 -3.02 -31.88
C GLU A 14 -22.76 -3.29 -32.72
N HIS A 15 -21.56 -3.29 -32.12
CA HIS A 15 -20.31 -3.61 -32.78
C HIS A 15 -20.13 -5.12 -32.98
N LEU A 16 -20.66 -5.93 -32.06
CA LEU A 16 -20.65 -7.38 -32.13
C LEU A 16 -21.53 -7.90 -33.27
N VAL A 17 -22.72 -7.32 -33.45
CA VAL A 17 -23.64 -7.63 -34.56
C VAL A 17 -23.01 -7.27 -35.91
N ALA A 18 -22.24 -6.19 -35.99
CA ALA A 18 -21.54 -5.81 -37.22
C ALA A 18 -20.37 -6.71 -37.59
N ARG A 19 -19.66 -7.29 -36.60
CA ARG A 19 -18.54 -8.24 -36.80
C ARG A 19 -18.98 -9.71 -36.88
N ALA A 20 -20.04 -10.11 -36.19
CA ALA A 20 -20.53 -11.49 -36.09
C ALA A 20 -21.41 -11.90 -37.28
N ARG A 21 -21.26 -11.29 -38.46
CA ARG A 21 -21.87 -11.78 -39.72
C ARG A 21 -21.20 -13.09 -40.23
N ARG A 22 -20.96 -14.07 -39.36
CA ARG A 22 -20.97 -15.46 -39.77
C ARG A 22 -22.41 -15.95 -39.67
N ARG A 23 -23.15 -15.86 -40.74
CA ARG A 23 -24.36 -16.68 -40.91
C ARG A 23 -23.92 -18.13 -40.81
N LEU A 24 -24.26 -18.79 -39.74
CA LEU A 24 -24.17 -20.23 -39.60
C LEU A 24 -25.54 -20.78 -40.05
N ASP A 25 -25.61 -21.26 -41.30
CA ASP A 25 -26.71 -22.13 -41.67
C ASP A 25 -26.51 -23.47 -40.91
N VAL A 26 -27.18 -23.59 -39.76
CA VAL A 26 -27.13 -24.81 -38.95
C VAL A 26 -28.15 -25.79 -39.53
N ALA A 27 -27.86 -26.30 -40.71
CA ALA A 27 -28.73 -27.30 -41.40
C ALA A 27 -28.32 -28.73 -41.07
N ASP A 28 -27.17 -28.97 -40.42
CA ASP A 28 -26.65 -30.34 -40.20
C ASP A 28 -26.12 -30.52 -38.77
N ALA A 29 -26.30 -31.73 -38.22
CA ALA A 29 -25.76 -32.12 -36.90
C ALA A 29 -24.22 -32.04 -36.82
N ALA A 30 -23.54 -32.18 -37.96
CA ALA A 30 -22.09 -32.04 -38.05
C ALA A 30 -21.63 -30.60 -37.82
N ASP A 31 -22.36 -29.60 -38.32
CA ASP A 31 -22.07 -28.18 -38.15
C ASP A 31 -22.26 -27.75 -36.71
N THR A 32 -23.27 -28.28 -36.02
CA THR A 32 -23.51 -28.03 -34.59
C THR A 32 -22.38 -28.60 -33.73
N ALA A 33 -21.88 -29.80 -34.03
CA ALA A 33 -20.79 -30.41 -33.29
C ALA A 33 -19.47 -29.63 -33.47
N ALA A 34 -19.20 -29.14 -34.68
CA ALA A 34 -18.04 -28.28 -34.96
C ALA A 34 -18.13 -26.95 -34.25
N LEU A 35 -19.32 -26.34 -34.21
CA LEU A 35 -19.59 -25.11 -33.46
C LEU A 35 -19.37 -25.29 -31.95
N VAL A 36 -19.87 -26.40 -31.37
CA VAL A 36 -19.67 -26.73 -29.95
C VAL A 36 -18.18 -26.88 -29.61
N ALA A 37 -17.42 -27.56 -30.49
CA ALA A 37 -15.99 -27.74 -30.29
C ALA A 37 -15.23 -26.42 -30.39
N ASP A 38 -15.57 -25.56 -31.34
CA ASP A 38 -14.97 -24.23 -31.50
C ASP A 38 -15.27 -23.33 -30.29
N LEU A 39 -16.53 -23.25 -29.87
CA LEU A 39 -16.94 -22.47 -28.72
C LEU A 39 -16.29 -22.97 -27.39
N ARG A 40 -16.14 -24.28 -27.22
CA ARG A 40 -15.45 -24.85 -26.06
C ARG A 40 -13.96 -24.51 -26.03
N SER A 41 -13.31 -24.43 -27.19
CA SER A 41 -11.88 -24.08 -27.29
C SER A 41 -11.63 -22.64 -26.89
N HIS A 42 -12.58 -21.73 -27.19
CA HIS A 42 -12.46 -20.29 -26.88
C HIS A 42 -13.03 -19.91 -25.50
N ARG A 43 -13.66 -20.85 -24.75
CA ARG A 43 -14.25 -20.65 -23.42
C ARG A 43 -15.06 -19.34 -23.31
N PRO A 44 -16.09 -19.13 -24.17
CA PRO A 44 -16.85 -17.90 -24.16
C PRO A 44 -17.58 -17.76 -22.82
N ARG A 45 -17.63 -16.56 -22.27
CA ARG A 45 -18.33 -16.25 -21.02
C ARG A 45 -19.85 -16.39 -21.17
N ARG A 46 -20.36 -16.08 -22.35
CA ARG A 46 -21.78 -16.20 -22.71
C ARG A 46 -21.88 -16.47 -24.20
N VAL A 47 -22.89 -17.25 -24.57
CA VAL A 47 -23.29 -17.49 -25.96
C VAL A 47 -24.72 -17.00 -26.10
N GLY A 48 -24.92 -15.93 -26.86
CA GLY A 48 -26.25 -15.45 -27.22
C GLY A 48 -26.75 -16.18 -28.47
N VAL A 49 -27.97 -16.71 -28.45
CA VAL A 49 -28.63 -17.30 -29.60
C VAL A 49 -29.88 -16.50 -29.91
N THR A 50 -30.01 -16.04 -31.13
CA THR A 50 -31.22 -15.38 -31.63
C THR A 50 -31.57 -15.91 -33.01
N GLY A 51 -32.83 -16.01 -33.31
CA GLY A 51 -33.30 -16.51 -34.61
C GLY A 51 -34.79 -16.81 -34.62
N VAL A 52 -35.29 -17.42 -35.69
CA VAL A 52 -36.71 -17.78 -35.83
C VAL A 52 -36.96 -19.14 -35.18
N GLU A 53 -37.97 -19.23 -34.32
CA GLU A 53 -38.42 -20.49 -33.74
C GLU A 53 -38.90 -21.49 -34.81
N PRO A 54 -38.68 -22.83 -34.62
CA PRO A 54 -38.18 -23.52 -33.41
C PRO A 54 -36.65 -23.71 -33.38
N ASP A 55 -35.91 -23.27 -34.36
CA ASP A 55 -34.50 -23.66 -34.57
C ASP A 55 -33.58 -22.97 -33.57
N ALA A 56 -33.87 -21.72 -33.22
CA ALA A 56 -33.09 -20.98 -32.21
C ALA A 56 -33.18 -21.65 -30.81
N THR A 57 -34.36 -22.13 -30.46
CA THR A 57 -34.60 -22.86 -29.20
C THR A 57 -33.85 -24.18 -29.17
N THR A 58 -33.86 -24.93 -30.31
CA THR A 58 -33.17 -26.21 -30.44
C THR A 58 -31.65 -26.02 -30.34
N LEU A 59 -31.11 -25.02 -31.04
CA LEU A 59 -29.68 -24.70 -30.99
C LEU A 59 -29.25 -24.26 -29.59
N ALA A 60 -30.02 -23.37 -28.94
CA ALA A 60 -29.71 -22.91 -27.59
C ALA A 60 -29.71 -24.07 -26.58
N ALA A 61 -30.69 -25.00 -26.68
CA ALA A 61 -30.74 -26.19 -25.83
C ALA A 61 -29.53 -27.12 -26.08
N THR A 62 -29.15 -27.33 -27.32
CA THR A 62 -27.99 -28.18 -27.68
C THR A 62 -26.68 -27.59 -27.14
N LEU A 63 -26.47 -26.29 -27.27
CA LEU A 63 -25.29 -25.62 -26.75
C LEU A 63 -25.25 -25.64 -25.20
N HIS A 64 -26.41 -25.49 -24.56
CA HIS A 64 -26.54 -25.60 -23.11
C HIS A 64 -26.24 -27.01 -22.61
N ASP A 65 -26.80 -28.03 -23.24
CA ASP A 65 -26.55 -29.46 -22.93
C ASP A 65 -25.06 -29.82 -23.13
N ALA A 66 -24.37 -29.08 -23.99
CA ALA A 66 -22.92 -29.17 -24.17
C ALA A 66 -22.10 -28.44 -23.08
N GLY A 67 -22.77 -27.85 -22.05
CA GLY A 67 -22.14 -27.17 -20.93
C GLY A 67 -21.69 -25.73 -21.21
N LEU A 68 -22.23 -25.09 -22.24
CA LEU A 68 -21.94 -23.71 -22.59
C LEU A 68 -22.94 -22.75 -21.88
N PRO A 69 -22.51 -21.56 -21.43
CA PRO A 69 -23.38 -20.57 -20.79
C PRO A 69 -24.24 -19.84 -21.83
N VAL A 70 -25.42 -20.36 -22.14
CA VAL A 70 -26.28 -19.88 -23.23
C VAL A 70 -27.42 -19.00 -22.74
N ILE A 71 -27.71 -17.93 -23.47
CA ILE A 71 -28.90 -17.10 -23.35
C ILE A 71 -29.65 -17.13 -24.70
N LEU A 72 -30.93 -17.53 -24.67
CA LEU A 72 -31.80 -17.45 -25.82
C LEU A 72 -32.54 -16.10 -25.82
N TYR A 73 -32.44 -15.38 -26.93
CA TYR A 73 -33.20 -14.15 -27.19
C TYR A 73 -34.32 -14.48 -28.18
N THR A 74 -35.58 -14.38 -27.73
CA THR A 74 -36.75 -14.66 -28.57
C THR A 74 -37.93 -13.74 -28.19
N ASP A 75 -38.75 -13.38 -29.16
CA ASP A 75 -40.00 -12.66 -29.02
C ASP A 75 -41.19 -13.57 -28.69
N ALA A 76 -40.99 -14.90 -28.81
CA ALA A 76 -41.95 -15.93 -28.49
C ALA A 76 -41.66 -16.58 -27.12
N ALA A 77 -42.70 -17.12 -26.48
CA ALA A 77 -42.52 -17.96 -25.30
C ALA A 77 -41.80 -19.26 -25.71
N ALA A 78 -40.61 -19.49 -25.11
CA ALA A 78 -39.83 -20.70 -25.36
C ALA A 78 -39.79 -21.64 -24.12
N PRO A 79 -40.93 -22.26 -23.72
CA PRO A 79 -41.03 -23.05 -22.51
C PRO A 79 -40.09 -24.27 -22.52
N GLU A 80 -39.81 -24.85 -23.68
CA GLU A 80 -38.92 -26.01 -23.81
C GLU A 80 -37.45 -25.64 -23.48
N ALA A 81 -36.98 -24.46 -23.90
CA ALA A 81 -35.63 -23.98 -23.57
C ALA A 81 -35.51 -23.69 -22.09
N GLY A 82 -36.52 -23.03 -21.50
CA GLY A 82 -36.57 -22.77 -20.05
C GLY A 82 -36.62 -24.04 -19.22
N ALA A 83 -37.37 -25.06 -19.65
CA ALA A 83 -37.45 -26.36 -19.00
C ALA A 83 -36.11 -27.10 -18.97
N ARG A 84 -35.24 -26.84 -19.94
CA ARG A 84 -33.85 -27.38 -20.00
C ARG A 84 -32.83 -26.51 -19.27
N GLY A 85 -33.25 -25.44 -18.59
CA GLY A 85 -32.35 -24.56 -17.84
C GLY A 85 -31.68 -23.45 -18.67
N VAL A 86 -32.02 -23.31 -19.95
CA VAL A 86 -31.56 -22.18 -20.77
C VAL A 86 -32.24 -20.90 -20.30
N ARG A 87 -31.49 -19.85 -20.05
CA ARG A 87 -32.04 -18.54 -19.72
C ARG A 87 -32.68 -17.92 -20.96
N VAL A 88 -33.98 -17.77 -20.94
CA VAL A 88 -34.75 -17.14 -22.02
C VAL A 88 -34.96 -15.67 -21.70
N LEU A 89 -34.62 -14.79 -22.63
CA LEU A 89 -34.89 -13.36 -22.54
C LEU A 89 -35.76 -12.90 -23.73
N PRO A 90 -36.81 -12.08 -23.51
CA PRO A 90 -37.60 -11.53 -24.60
C PRO A 90 -36.73 -10.60 -25.48
N VAL A 91 -36.93 -10.70 -26.81
CA VAL A 91 -36.28 -9.81 -27.79
C VAL A 91 -37.00 -8.44 -27.87
N ALA A 92 -38.29 -8.40 -27.44
CA ALA A 92 -39.10 -7.19 -27.50
C ALA A 92 -38.50 -6.08 -26.63
N ASP A 93 -38.00 -5.07 -27.29
CA ASP A 93 -37.42 -3.81 -26.77
C ASP A 93 -36.63 -4.02 -25.46
N PRO A 94 -35.31 -4.29 -25.53
CA PRO A 94 -34.52 -4.59 -24.33
C PRO A 94 -34.47 -3.40 -23.33
N GLY A 95 -35.13 -2.30 -23.59
CA GLY A 95 -34.98 -1.08 -22.83
C GLY A 95 -33.55 -0.52 -22.97
N PRO A 96 -33.22 0.57 -22.30
CA PRO A 96 -31.84 1.02 -22.24
C PRO A 96 -30.97 -0.08 -21.63
N PRO A 97 -29.74 -0.32 -22.16
CA PRO A 97 -28.85 -1.34 -21.64
C PRO A 97 -28.65 -1.15 -20.13
N MET A 98 -28.76 -2.24 -19.37
CA MET A 98 -28.46 -2.17 -17.94
C MET A 98 -26.98 -1.84 -17.76
N GLU A 99 -26.67 -0.83 -16.96
CA GLU A 99 -25.30 -0.51 -16.56
C GLU A 99 -24.84 -1.54 -15.51
N VAL A 100 -24.35 -2.67 -15.96
CA VAL A 100 -23.88 -3.77 -15.11
C VAL A 100 -22.46 -4.16 -15.53
N ALA A 101 -21.52 -4.08 -14.60
CA ALA A 101 -20.19 -4.64 -14.80
C ALA A 101 -20.25 -6.18 -14.78
N ASP A 102 -19.64 -6.84 -15.74
CA ASP A 102 -19.60 -8.29 -15.78
C ASP A 102 -18.71 -8.88 -14.68
N ARG A 103 -17.67 -8.15 -14.30
CA ARG A 103 -16.68 -8.56 -13.29
C ARG A 103 -16.36 -7.40 -12.36
N LEU A 104 -15.97 -7.73 -11.12
CA LEU A 104 -15.52 -6.71 -10.17
C LEU A 104 -14.28 -5.96 -10.68
N GLU A 105 -13.37 -6.65 -11.34
CA GLU A 105 -12.16 -6.07 -11.94
C GLU A 105 -12.43 -5.07 -13.07
N ASP A 106 -13.60 -5.13 -13.71
CA ASP A 106 -14.03 -4.16 -14.72
C ASP A 106 -14.36 -2.77 -14.11
N LEU A 107 -14.49 -2.71 -12.78
CA LEU A 107 -14.69 -1.48 -12.02
C LEU A 107 -13.37 -0.82 -11.59
N VAL A 108 -12.21 -1.43 -11.88
CA VAL A 108 -10.91 -0.85 -11.57
C VAL A 108 -10.69 0.37 -12.47
N GLY A 109 -10.43 1.50 -11.86
CA GLY A 109 -10.24 2.76 -12.56
C GLY A 109 -11.49 3.63 -12.62
N ASN A 110 -11.50 4.62 -13.50
CA ASN A 110 -12.52 5.67 -13.59
C ASN A 110 -12.87 6.31 -12.24
N THR A 111 -11.89 6.38 -11.35
CA THR A 111 -12.03 6.98 -10.02
C THR A 111 -12.30 8.48 -10.14
N PRO A 112 -13.11 9.07 -9.24
CA PRO A 112 -13.48 10.47 -9.34
C PRO A 112 -12.36 11.43 -8.94
N LEU A 113 -12.50 12.69 -9.39
CA LEU A 113 -11.83 13.86 -8.81
C LEU A 113 -12.78 14.56 -7.84
N VAL A 114 -12.24 14.99 -6.71
CA VAL A 114 -12.96 15.79 -5.71
C VAL A 114 -12.15 17.06 -5.39
N ARG A 115 -12.83 18.20 -5.21
CA ARG A 115 -12.19 19.43 -4.77
C ARG A 115 -11.90 19.37 -3.27
N LEU A 116 -10.73 19.80 -2.86
CA LEU A 116 -10.32 19.94 -1.46
C LEU A 116 -10.42 21.41 -1.04
N ASP A 117 -11.65 21.86 -0.72
CA ASP A 117 -11.92 23.28 -0.45
C ASP A 117 -11.55 23.71 0.97
N ARG A 118 -11.54 22.79 1.93
CA ARG A 118 -11.30 23.12 3.34
C ARG A 118 -9.85 23.05 3.72
N ILE A 119 -9.17 21.98 3.34
CA ILE A 119 -7.74 21.83 3.63
C ILE A 119 -6.89 22.76 2.75
N GLY A 120 -7.38 23.08 1.56
CA GLY A 120 -6.75 24.00 0.59
C GLY A 120 -7.32 25.42 0.61
N HIS A 121 -8.01 25.84 1.67
CA HIS A 121 -8.71 27.14 1.73
C HIS A 121 -7.80 28.37 1.56
N ASP A 122 -6.51 28.22 1.84
CA ASP A 122 -5.49 29.28 1.70
C ASP A 122 -4.87 29.31 0.31
N LEU A 123 -5.25 28.39 -0.59
CA LEU A 123 -4.69 28.28 -1.93
C LEU A 123 -5.54 29.06 -2.92
N ASP A 124 -4.90 29.82 -3.78
CA ASP A 124 -5.58 30.50 -4.89
C ASP A 124 -5.92 29.54 -6.04
N CYS A 125 -5.13 28.47 -6.23
CA CYS A 125 -5.28 27.51 -7.32
C CYS A 125 -6.43 26.52 -7.12
N HIS A 126 -6.83 25.83 -8.20
CA HIS A 126 -7.75 24.69 -8.11
C HIS A 126 -7.03 23.49 -7.48
N PHE A 127 -7.41 23.11 -6.27
CA PHE A 127 -6.85 21.96 -5.58
C PHE A 127 -7.81 20.77 -5.60
N LEU A 128 -7.40 19.69 -6.26
CA LEU A 128 -8.22 18.51 -6.54
C LEU A 128 -7.55 17.24 -6.03
N ALA A 129 -8.35 16.26 -5.59
CA ALA A 129 -7.89 14.93 -5.18
C ALA A 129 -8.39 13.84 -6.14
N LYS A 130 -7.50 13.01 -6.65
CA LYS A 130 -7.82 11.77 -7.39
C LYS A 130 -8.02 10.63 -6.42
N LEU A 131 -9.24 10.13 -6.27
CA LEU A 131 -9.64 9.19 -5.23
C LEU A 131 -9.42 7.74 -5.64
N GLU A 132 -8.17 7.27 -5.65
CA GLU A 132 -7.84 5.87 -5.95
C GLU A 132 -8.28 4.88 -4.85
N LEU A 133 -8.60 5.37 -3.66
CA LEU A 133 -9.23 4.60 -2.58
C LEU A 133 -10.61 4.02 -2.96
N LEU A 134 -11.22 4.50 -4.04
CA LEU A 134 -12.51 4.02 -4.55
C LEU A 134 -12.40 2.89 -5.57
N ASN A 135 -11.21 2.43 -5.91
CA ASN A 135 -11.06 1.17 -6.62
C ASN A 135 -11.66 0.00 -5.81
N PRO A 136 -12.09 -1.09 -6.43
CA PRO A 136 -12.74 -2.23 -5.74
C PRO A 136 -11.96 -2.82 -4.58
N GLY A 137 -10.63 -2.93 -4.68
CA GLY A 137 -9.73 -3.38 -3.60
C GLY A 137 -9.33 -2.26 -2.64
N GLY A 138 -9.80 -1.04 -2.85
CA GLY A 138 -9.62 0.10 -1.97
C GLY A 138 -8.30 0.86 -2.14
N SER A 139 -7.57 0.65 -3.24
CA SER A 139 -6.32 1.38 -3.47
C SER A 139 -5.93 1.53 -4.95
N VAL A 140 -4.95 2.41 -5.19
CA VAL A 140 -4.29 2.59 -6.47
C VAL A 140 -3.64 1.31 -7.02
N LYS A 141 -3.33 0.36 -6.14
CA LYS A 141 -2.63 -0.89 -6.49
C LYS A 141 -3.50 -1.89 -7.26
N ASP A 142 -4.82 -1.70 -7.28
CA ASP A 142 -5.71 -2.53 -8.09
C ASP A 142 -5.37 -2.45 -9.59
N ARG A 143 -4.96 -1.25 -10.04
CA ARG A 143 -4.58 -1.01 -11.45
C ARG A 143 -3.34 -1.79 -11.90
N PRO A 144 -2.17 -1.65 -11.24
CA PRO A 144 -1.01 -2.43 -11.61
C PRO A 144 -1.19 -3.92 -11.33
N ALA A 145 -1.91 -4.33 -10.29
CA ALA A 145 -2.17 -5.74 -10.01
C ALA A 145 -2.92 -6.40 -11.17
N LEU A 146 -4.00 -5.77 -11.66
CA LEU A 146 -4.75 -6.25 -12.81
C LEU A 146 -3.86 -6.32 -14.07
N ALA A 147 -3.11 -5.25 -14.35
CA ALA A 147 -2.26 -5.18 -15.54
C ALA A 147 -1.13 -6.23 -15.53
N MET A 148 -0.49 -6.45 -14.38
CA MET A 148 0.57 -7.45 -14.25
C MET A 148 0.03 -8.88 -14.41
N VAL A 149 -1.17 -9.17 -13.90
CA VAL A 149 -1.81 -10.49 -14.09
C VAL A 149 -2.24 -10.67 -15.53
N ASP A 150 -2.87 -9.67 -16.18
CA ASP A 150 -3.26 -9.72 -17.59
C ASP A 150 -2.06 -9.97 -18.50
N ALA A 151 -0.93 -9.32 -18.22
CA ALA A 151 0.30 -9.55 -18.98
C ALA A 151 0.85 -10.96 -18.78
N ALA A 152 0.89 -11.43 -17.53
CA ALA A 152 1.38 -12.77 -17.22
C ALA A 152 0.55 -13.88 -17.89
N GLU A 153 -0.78 -13.72 -17.94
CA GLU A 153 -1.66 -14.64 -18.66
C GLU A 153 -1.39 -14.62 -20.18
N ARG A 154 -1.31 -13.42 -20.76
CA ARG A 154 -1.04 -13.23 -22.20
C ARG A 154 0.31 -13.82 -22.62
N GLU A 155 1.32 -13.71 -21.77
CA GLU A 155 2.68 -14.21 -22.00
C GLU A 155 2.86 -15.69 -21.62
N GLY A 156 1.83 -16.30 -21.04
CA GLY A 156 1.87 -17.69 -20.60
C GLY A 156 2.72 -17.94 -19.34
N LEU A 157 3.08 -16.88 -18.61
CA LEU A 157 3.85 -16.97 -17.37
C LEU A 157 2.99 -17.44 -16.19
N LEU A 158 1.70 -17.10 -16.20
CA LEU A 158 0.72 -17.53 -15.22
C LEU A 158 -0.33 -18.44 -15.90
N GLN A 159 -0.35 -19.71 -15.52
CA GLN A 159 -1.27 -20.70 -16.05
C GLN A 159 -2.53 -20.84 -15.17
N PRO A 160 -3.69 -21.25 -15.71
CA PRO A 160 -4.89 -21.51 -14.92
C PRO A 160 -4.63 -22.40 -13.70
N GLY A 161 -5.07 -21.96 -12.51
CA GLY A 161 -4.81 -22.65 -11.25
C GLY A 161 -3.40 -22.44 -10.69
N GLY A 162 -2.58 -21.59 -11.31
CA GLY A 162 -1.25 -21.23 -10.83
C GLY A 162 -1.27 -20.45 -9.50
N THR A 163 -0.08 -20.22 -8.96
CA THR A 163 0.10 -19.51 -7.68
C THR A 163 0.82 -18.19 -7.87
N ILE A 164 0.19 -17.10 -7.47
CA ILE A 164 0.80 -15.76 -7.41
C ILE A 164 1.54 -15.63 -6.08
N VAL A 165 2.84 -15.31 -6.14
CA VAL A 165 3.68 -15.10 -4.95
C VAL A 165 4.28 -13.70 -5.01
N GLU A 166 3.99 -12.85 -4.01
CA GLU A 166 4.50 -11.47 -4.00
C GLU A 166 4.96 -11.04 -2.61
N PRO A 167 6.15 -10.42 -2.50
CA PRO A 167 6.52 -9.69 -1.30
C PRO A 167 5.75 -8.37 -1.27
N THR A 168 4.90 -8.15 -0.26
CA THR A 168 4.05 -6.97 -0.22
C THR A 168 3.77 -6.47 1.19
N SER A 169 3.61 -5.16 1.34
CA SER A 169 3.17 -4.50 2.56
C SER A 169 1.64 -4.34 2.67
N GLY A 170 0.85 -4.86 1.73
CA GLY A 170 -0.61 -4.89 1.84
C GLY A 170 -1.38 -4.59 0.56
N ASN A 171 -1.45 -3.33 0.10
CA ASN A 171 -2.34 -2.92 -0.98
C ASN A 171 -2.14 -3.67 -2.31
N THR A 172 -0.89 -3.96 -2.70
CA THR A 172 -0.62 -4.77 -3.90
C THR A 172 -1.13 -6.20 -3.72
N GLY A 173 -0.96 -6.78 -2.52
CA GLY A 173 -1.52 -8.08 -2.19
C GLY A 173 -3.04 -8.11 -2.31
N VAL A 174 -3.74 -7.05 -1.87
CA VAL A 174 -5.21 -6.94 -2.00
C VAL A 174 -5.61 -6.91 -3.48
N GLY A 175 -4.97 -6.07 -4.30
CA GLY A 175 -5.26 -6.01 -5.73
C GLY A 175 -5.03 -7.34 -6.45
N LEU A 176 -3.91 -8.02 -6.14
CA LEU A 176 -3.62 -9.36 -6.68
C LEU A 176 -4.63 -10.40 -6.20
N ALA A 177 -4.99 -10.39 -4.90
CA ALA A 177 -5.95 -11.33 -4.32
C ALA A 177 -7.36 -11.17 -4.93
N LEU A 178 -7.79 -9.93 -5.18
CA LEU A 178 -9.05 -9.63 -5.85
C LEU A 178 -9.13 -10.27 -7.24
N VAL A 179 -8.09 -10.09 -8.05
CA VAL A 179 -8.01 -10.69 -9.40
C VAL A 179 -7.92 -12.21 -9.31
N ALA A 180 -7.07 -12.72 -8.39
CA ALA A 180 -6.85 -14.14 -8.18
C ALA A 180 -8.14 -14.89 -7.78
N ALA A 181 -8.91 -14.33 -6.84
CA ALA A 181 -10.16 -14.91 -6.38
C ALA A 181 -11.18 -15.10 -7.52
N ARG A 182 -11.21 -14.18 -8.49
CA ARG A 182 -12.11 -14.26 -9.64
C ARG A 182 -11.63 -15.20 -10.73
N ARG A 183 -10.30 -15.32 -10.90
CA ARG A 183 -9.69 -16.10 -11.98
C ARG A 183 -9.25 -17.50 -11.56
N GLY A 184 -9.40 -17.83 -10.25
CA GLY A 184 -9.08 -19.16 -9.72
C GLY A 184 -7.57 -19.39 -9.52
N TYR A 185 -6.82 -18.34 -9.21
CA TYR A 185 -5.42 -18.44 -8.80
C TYR A 185 -5.28 -18.56 -7.29
N HIS A 186 -4.21 -19.22 -6.84
CA HIS A 186 -3.79 -19.19 -5.45
C HIS A 186 -2.89 -17.98 -5.19
N CYS A 187 -2.89 -17.47 -3.95
CA CYS A 187 -2.02 -16.38 -3.55
C CYS A 187 -1.20 -16.76 -2.32
N VAL A 188 0.09 -16.43 -2.37
CA VAL A 188 0.99 -16.46 -1.21
C VAL A 188 1.63 -15.08 -1.10
N PHE A 189 1.35 -14.36 0.01
CA PHE A 189 1.96 -13.06 0.27
C PHE A 189 2.96 -13.15 1.39
N VAL A 190 4.15 -12.64 1.13
CA VAL A 190 5.24 -12.62 2.11
C VAL A 190 5.35 -11.20 2.66
N MET A 191 5.19 -11.05 3.97
CA MET A 191 5.06 -9.76 4.64
C MET A 191 6.09 -9.61 5.77
N PRO A 192 6.64 -8.41 5.97
CA PRO A 192 7.47 -8.15 7.14
C PRO A 192 6.60 -8.09 8.42
N ASP A 193 7.18 -8.50 9.54
CA ASP A 193 6.51 -8.59 10.85
C ASP A 193 6.04 -7.24 11.44
N LYS A 194 6.56 -6.12 10.90
CA LYS A 194 6.13 -4.76 11.27
C LYS A 194 4.75 -4.36 10.76
N MET A 195 4.15 -5.16 9.84
CA MET A 195 2.84 -4.84 9.26
C MET A 195 1.71 -5.04 10.28
N SER A 196 0.64 -4.25 10.14
CA SER A 196 -0.51 -4.37 11.03
C SER A 196 -1.23 -5.71 10.87
N PRO A 197 -1.78 -6.27 11.97
CA PRO A 197 -2.58 -7.49 11.91
C PRO A 197 -3.76 -7.37 10.94
N GLU A 198 -4.40 -6.21 10.87
CA GLU A 198 -5.56 -5.96 10.00
C GLU A 198 -5.23 -6.16 8.52
N LYS A 199 -4.02 -5.76 8.07
CA LYS A 199 -3.57 -5.97 6.69
C LYS A 199 -3.35 -7.45 6.39
N MET A 200 -2.78 -8.20 7.33
CA MET A 200 -2.59 -9.64 7.20
C MET A 200 -3.93 -10.38 7.15
N ASP A 201 -4.86 -10.00 8.03
CA ASP A 201 -6.19 -10.62 8.11
C ASP A 201 -7.04 -10.31 6.87
N LEU A 202 -6.90 -9.11 6.30
CA LEU A 202 -7.56 -8.77 5.04
C LEU A 202 -7.11 -9.69 3.90
N LEU A 203 -5.82 -9.97 3.77
CA LEU A 203 -5.31 -10.89 2.75
C LEU A 203 -5.78 -12.34 2.99
N ARG A 204 -5.80 -12.79 4.25
CA ARG A 204 -6.36 -14.10 4.62
C ARG A 204 -7.85 -14.20 4.31
N ALA A 205 -8.61 -13.12 4.48
CA ALA A 205 -10.04 -13.07 4.14
C ALA A 205 -10.31 -13.29 2.64
N TYR A 206 -9.37 -12.89 1.76
CA TYR A 206 -9.40 -13.22 0.34
C TYR A 206 -8.96 -14.67 0.04
N GLY A 207 -8.58 -15.45 1.04
CA GLY A 207 -8.11 -16.83 0.88
C GLY A 207 -6.61 -16.97 0.59
N ALA A 208 -5.83 -15.89 0.77
CA ALA A 208 -4.38 -15.93 0.56
C ALA A 208 -3.65 -16.59 1.74
N GLU A 209 -2.58 -17.32 1.45
CA GLU A 209 -1.57 -17.71 2.43
C GLU A 209 -0.70 -16.50 2.75
N VAL A 210 -0.48 -16.20 4.05
CA VAL A 210 0.36 -15.09 4.50
C VAL A 210 1.54 -15.65 5.27
N VAL A 211 2.75 -15.41 4.75
CA VAL A 211 4.03 -15.78 5.36
C VAL A 211 4.66 -14.54 5.97
N VAL A 212 4.96 -14.58 7.27
CA VAL A 212 5.55 -13.43 7.99
C VAL A 212 7.06 -13.65 8.13
N CYS A 213 7.84 -12.63 7.78
CA CYS A 213 9.30 -12.63 7.84
C CYS A 213 9.82 -11.50 8.75
N PRO A 214 11.00 -11.66 9.36
CA PRO A 214 11.59 -10.60 10.17
C PRO A 214 11.92 -9.36 9.33
N THR A 215 11.63 -8.17 9.88
CA THR A 215 11.97 -6.87 9.26
C THR A 215 13.44 -6.52 9.43
N ALA A 216 14.05 -6.93 10.56
CA ALA A 216 15.40 -6.51 10.97
C ALA A 216 16.52 -7.35 10.33
N VAL A 217 16.40 -7.66 9.02
CA VAL A 217 17.41 -8.39 8.25
C VAL A 217 17.69 -7.66 6.94
N ALA A 218 18.93 -7.77 6.43
CA ALA A 218 19.31 -7.18 5.16
C ALA A 218 18.46 -7.74 4.00
N PRO A 219 18.19 -6.96 2.92
CA PRO A 219 17.34 -7.38 1.81
C PRO A 219 17.80 -8.68 1.11
N ASP A 220 19.09 -8.95 1.08
CA ASP A 220 19.70 -10.15 0.51
C ASP A 220 19.80 -11.34 1.48
N HIS A 221 19.42 -11.15 2.75
CA HIS A 221 19.41 -12.22 3.73
C HIS A 221 18.42 -13.34 3.32
N PRO A 222 18.73 -14.65 3.54
CA PRO A 222 17.84 -15.76 3.19
C PRO A 222 16.43 -15.68 3.80
N ASP A 223 16.30 -15.06 4.96
CA ASP A 223 15.04 -14.89 5.70
C ASP A 223 14.36 -13.54 5.41
N SER A 224 14.94 -12.70 4.55
CA SER A 224 14.27 -11.48 4.09
C SER A 224 12.97 -11.84 3.35
N TYR A 225 11.96 -11.01 3.49
CA TYR A 225 10.68 -11.27 2.82
C TYR A 225 10.81 -11.28 1.28
N TYR A 226 11.82 -10.62 0.71
CA TYR A 226 12.14 -10.71 -0.71
C TYR A 226 12.72 -12.09 -1.09
N SER A 227 13.70 -12.58 -0.33
CA SER A 227 14.36 -13.87 -0.59
C SER A 227 13.38 -15.03 -0.38
N VAL A 228 12.56 -14.95 0.67
CA VAL A 228 11.52 -15.95 0.96
C VAL A 228 10.48 -15.99 -0.14
N ALA A 229 9.97 -14.85 -0.61
CA ALA A 229 9.02 -14.80 -1.71
C ALA A 229 9.58 -15.42 -2.99
N LYS A 230 10.82 -15.08 -3.34
CA LYS A 230 11.52 -15.63 -4.52
C LYS A 230 11.65 -17.16 -4.42
N ARG A 231 12.02 -17.67 -3.24
CA ARG A 231 12.14 -19.12 -2.99
C ARG A 231 10.80 -19.80 -3.13
N ILE A 232 9.73 -19.29 -2.50
CA ILE A 232 8.38 -19.87 -2.59
C ILE A 232 7.89 -19.87 -4.03
N ALA A 233 8.08 -18.79 -4.78
CA ALA A 233 7.69 -18.73 -6.19
C ALA A 233 8.38 -19.80 -7.04
N ALA A 234 9.66 -20.07 -6.76
CA ALA A 234 10.43 -21.09 -7.49
C ALA A 234 10.06 -22.54 -7.10
N GLU A 235 9.66 -22.77 -5.84
CA GLU A 235 9.32 -24.11 -5.32
C GLU A 235 7.87 -24.52 -5.60
N ARG A 236 6.94 -23.57 -5.75
CA ARG A 236 5.52 -23.84 -6.00
C ARG A 236 5.29 -24.21 -7.46
N PRO A 237 4.60 -25.32 -7.77
CA PRO A 237 4.18 -25.64 -9.12
C PRO A 237 3.30 -24.53 -9.71
N GLY A 238 3.68 -23.99 -10.87
CA GLY A 238 2.98 -22.84 -11.46
C GLY A 238 3.13 -21.53 -10.66
N GLY A 239 4.18 -21.42 -9.85
CA GLY A 239 4.49 -20.20 -9.10
C GLY A 239 4.94 -19.06 -10.01
N TYR A 240 4.33 -17.91 -9.84
CA TYR A 240 4.62 -16.67 -10.58
C TYR A 240 4.75 -15.51 -9.59
N SER A 241 5.81 -14.70 -9.74
CA SER A 241 5.98 -13.46 -8.98
C SER A 241 5.76 -12.26 -9.91
N PRO A 242 4.74 -11.43 -9.65
CA PRO A 242 4.51 -10.18 -10.40
C PRO A 242 5.67 -9.21 -10.34
N SER A 243 6.38 -9.15 -9.20
CA SER A 243 7.58 -8.31 -9.01
C SER A 243 7.30 -6.82 -9.25
N GLN A 244 6.42 -6.23 -8.44
CA GLN A 244 5.91 -4.87 -8.61
C GLN A 244 6.98 -3.78 -8.75
N TYR A 245 8.18 -3.99 -8.23
CA TYR A 245 9.30 -3.04 -8.28
C TYR A 245 10.05 -3.04 -9.62
N TRP A 246 9.90 -4.10 -10.41
CA TRP A 246 10.65 -4.29 -11.66
C TRP A 246 9.76 -4.54 -12.88
N ASN A 247 8.48 -4.83 -12.66
CA ASN A 247 7.56 -5.17 -13.74
C ASN A 247 7.13 -3.91 -14.51
N PRO A 248 7.42 -3.81 -15.82
CA PRO A 248 7.07 -2.64 -16.63
C PRO A 248 5.56 -2.42 -16.76
N GLU A 249 4.74 -3.44 -16.51
CA GLU A 249 3.28 -3.30 -16.52
C GLU A 249 2.75 -2.44 -15.36
N ASN A 250 3.53 -2.28 -14.28
CA ASN A 250 3.18 -1.37 -13.19
C ASN A 250 3.08 0.09 -13.69
N PRO A 251 4.12 0.76 -14.20
CA PRO A 251 3.96 2.11 -14.77
C PRO A 251 3.06 2.13 -16.00
N ALA A 252 3.10 1.12 -16.85
CA ALA A 252 2.27 1.05 -18.05
C ALA A 252 0.76 1.03 -17.74
N ALA A 253 0.34 0.43 -16.63
CA ALA A 253 -1.06 0.47 -16.17
C ALA A 253 -1.53 1.93 -15.99
N HIS A 254 -0.71 2.75 -15.36
CA HIS A 254 -1.05 4.16 -15.10
C HIS A 254 -0.93 5.03 -16.35
N GLU A 255 0.01 4.75 -17.23
CA GLU A 255 0.13 5.41 -18.54
C GLU A 255 -1.12 5.16 -19.41
N ARG A 256 -1.66 3.93 -19.38
CA ARG A 256 -2.84 3.55 -20.17
C ARG A 256 -4.18 3.94 -19.53
N THR A 257 -4.24 4.16 -18.22
CA THR A 257 -5.51 4.37 -17.51
C THR A 257 -5.55 5.68 -16.72
N THR A 258 -4.77 5.81 -15.64
CA THR A 258 -4.85 6.92 -14.69
C THR A 258 -4.47 8.26 -15.33
N GLY A 259 -3.42 8.28 -16.15
CA GLY A 259 -3.00 9.47 -16.91
C GLY A 259 -4.10 10.00 -17.83
N PRO A 260 -4.66 9.17 -18.75
CA PRO A 260 -5.80 9.54 -19.58
C PRO A 260 -7.03 9.99 -18.80
N GLU A 261 -7.35 9.34 -17.67
CA GLU A 261 -8.45 9.76 -16.81
C GLU A 261 -8.25 11.18 -16.26
N LEU A 262 -7.07 11.47 -15.73
CA LEU A 262 -6.71 12.80 -15.20
C LEU A 262 -6.81 13.87 -16.28
N TRP A 263 -6.25 13.62 -17.46
CA TRP A 263 -6.31 14.53 -18.59
C TRP A 263 -7.76 14.84 -18.99
N ARG A 264 -8.58 13.81 -19.18
CA ARG A 264 -10.00 13.94 -19.51
C ARG A 264 -10.78 14.68 -18.42
N GLN A 265 -10.63 14.28 -17.15
CA GLN A 265 -11.38 14.82 -16.01
C GLN A 265 -11.05 16.29 -15.74
N THR A 266 -9.83 16.73 -16.04
CA THR A 266 -9.43 18.13 -15.93
C THR A 266 -9.67 18.92 -17.23
N ALA A 267 -10.22 18.28 -18.28
CA ALA A 267 -10.36 18.84 -19.62
C ALA A 267 -9.04 19.40 -20.17
N GLY A 268 -7.94 18.69 -19.92
CA GLY A 268 -6.60 19.08 -20.34
C GLY A 268 -6.00 20.29 -19.61
N ARG A 269 -6.61 20.75 -18.51
CA ARG A 269 -6.17 21.95 -17.77
C ARG A 269 -5.23 21.65 -16.60
N ILE A 270 -4.94 20.40 -16.31
CA ILE A 270 -4.00 20.03 -15.23
C ILE A 270 -2.63 20.68 -15.48
N THR A 271 -2.10 21.35 -14.46
CA THR A 271 -0.78 21.99 -14.48
C THR A 271 0.21 21.33 -13.54
N HIS A 272 -0.27 20.75 -12.43
CA HIS A 272 0.55 20.11 -11.40
C HIS A 272 -0.07 18.79 -10.97
N PHE A 273 0.76 17.77 -10.88
CA PHE A 273 0.38 16.46 -10.33
C PHE A 273 1.29 16.09 -9.17
N VAL A 274 0.71 15.74 -8.03
CA VAL A 274 1.43 15.37 -6.81
C VAL A 274 1.05 13.97 -6.38
N ALA A 275 2.04 13.12 -6.12
CA ALA A 275 1.81 11.77 -5.61
C ALA A 275 2.93 11.32 -4.68
N GLY A 276 2.58 10.50 -3.69
CA GLY A 276 3.57 9.75 -2.92
C GLY A 276 4.31 8.73 -3.79
N VAL A 277 5.63 8.62 -3.60
CA VAL A 277 6.49 7.74 -4.39
C VAL A 277 6.84 6.49 -3.58
N GLY A 278 6.30 5.31 -3.98
CA GLY A 278 6.70 4.00 -3.49
C GLY A 278 7.46 3.26 -4.61
N THR A 279 6.87 2.22 -5.22
CA THR A 279 7.50 1.54 -6.38
C THR A 279 7.87 2.47 -7.53
N GLY A 280 7.35 3.69 -7.54
CA GLY A 280 7.55 4.66 -8.62
C GLY A 280 6.61 4.49 -9.82
N GLY A 281 5.95 3.33 -9.95
CA GLY A 281 5.12 3.03 -11.12
C GLY A 281 4.00 4.03 -11.37
N THR A 282 3.32 4.47 -10.31
CA THR A 282 2.21 5.42 -10.40
C THR A 282 2.67 6.78 -10.94
N ILE A 283 3.69 7.39 -10.32
CA ILE A 283 4.18 8.71 -10.73
C ILE A 283 4.83 8.67 -12.10
N SER A 284 5.57 7.59 -12.41
CA SER A 284 6.24 7.42 -13.70
C SER A 284 5.25 7.26 -14.84
N GLY A 285 4.24 6.37 -14.69
CA GLY A 285 3.25 6.13 -15.73
C GLY A 285 2.35 7.35 -15.98
N ILE A 286 1.87 8.00 -14.92
CA ILE A 286 1.08 9.23 -15.02
C ILE A 286 1.93 10.37 -15.60
N GLY A 287 3.14 10.57 -15.08
CA GLY A 287 4.06 11.62 -15.53
C GLY A 287 4.40 11.49 -17.01
N LYS A 288 4.71 10.26 -17.46
CA LYS A 288 4.97 9.98 -18.87
C LYS A 288 3.79 10.36 -19.77
N TYR A 289 2.57 9.96 -19.39
CA TYR A 289 1.39 10.30 -20.16
C TYR A 289 1.12 11.82 -20.17
N LEU A 290 1.13 12.46 -18.99
CA LEU A 290 0.81 13.89 -18.88
C LEU A 290 1.83 14.77 -19.59
N LYS A 291 3.14 14.47 -19.45
CA LYS A 291 4.19 15.21 -20.18
C LYS A 291 4.14 14.99 -21.69
N ALA A 292 3.64 13.86 -22.16
CA ALA A 292 3.38 13.64 -23.59
C ALA A 292 2.21 14.50 -24.11
N GLN A 293 1.23 14.85 -23.26
CA GLN A 293 0.16 15.78 -23.61
C GLN A 293 0.61 17.24 -23.53
N ASN A 294 1.31 17.62 -22.46
CA ASN A 294 1.87 18.93 -22.26
C ASN A 294 3.16 18.81 -21.40
N PRO A 295 4.35 19.10 -21.97
CA PRO A 295 5.63 18.99 -21.27
C PRO A 295 5.79 19.97 -20.09
N ASP A 296 4.98 21.05 -20.05
CA ASP A 296 5.04 22.06 -18.99
C ASP A 296 4.33 21.60 -17.68
N ILE A 297 3.59 20.49 -17.71
CA ILE A 297 2.96 19.95 -16.51
C ILE A 297 4.04 19.51 -15.51
N ARG A 298 3.96 20.04 -14.30
CA ARG A 298 4.88 19.72 -13.21
C ARG A 298 4.45 18.42 -12.51
N ILE A 299 5.38 17.48 -12.41
CA ILE A 299 5.20 16.19 -11.74
C ILE A 299 6.02 16.21 -10.45
N ILE A 300 5.34 16.14 -9.30
CA ILE A 300 5.94 16.30 -7.98
C ILE A 300 5.79 15.01 -7.19
N GLY A 301 6.91 14.45 -6.75
CA GLY A 301 6.97 13.34 -5.82
C GLY A 301 6.89 13.83 -4.37
N ALA A 302 6.14 13.13 -3.54
CA ALA A 302 6.16 13.29 -2.10
C ALA A 302 6.81 12.05 -1.47
N ASP A 303 7.82 12.24 -0.64
CA ASP A 303 8.68 11.17 -0.14
C ASP A 303 8.86 11.28 1.37
N PRO A 304 8.78 10.17 2.14
CA PRO A 304 9.05 10.24 3.56
C PRO A 304 10.53 10.50 3.84
N ALA A 305 10.79 11.28 4.87
CA ALA A 305 12.15 11.58 5.34
C ALA A 305 12.91 10.27 5.63
N GLY A 306 14.10 10.13 5.05
CA GLY A 306 14.94 8.94 5.14
C GLY A 306 14.91 8.04 3.90
N SER A 307 13.90 8.16 3.03
CA SER A 307 13.83 7.44 1.75
C SER A 307 14.87 7.95 0.73
N VAL A 308 15.17 7.13 -0.28
CA VAL A 308 16.21 7.46 -1.29
C VAL A 308 15.77 8.55 -2.27
N TYR A 309 14.48 8.75 -2.52
CA TYR A 309 14.02 9.67 -3.57
C TYR A 309 14.28 11.14 -3.26
N SER A 310 14.19 11.52 -1.99
CA SER A 310 14.49 12.88 -1.52
C SER A 310 15.96 13.11 -1.14
N GLY A 311 16.83 12.14 -1.44
CA GLY A 311 18.25 12.20 -1.15
C GLY A 311 18.65 11.56 0.18
N GLY A 312 17.75 10.85 0.82
CA GLY A 312 18.02 10.03 2.01
C GLY A 312 18.87 8.80 1.68
N THR A 313 19.33 8.12 2.73
CA THR A 313 20.21 6.96 2.65
C THR A 313 19.48 5.62 2.81
N GLY A 314 18.15 5.59 2.65
CA GLY A 314 17.33 4.40 2.87
C GLY A 314 17.11 4.10 4.35
N ARG A 315 17.06 5.12 5.21
CA ARG A 315 16.78 4.96 6.64
C ARG A 315 15.31 4.68 6.90
N PRO A 316 14.99 3.92 7.97
CA PRO A 316 13.60 3.59 8.31
C PRO A 316 12.74 4.82 8.59
N TYR A 317 11.48 4.74 8.19
CA TYR A 317 10.40 5.70 8.45
C TYR A 317 9.12 4.91 8.77
N MET A 318 8.07 5.60 9.25
CA MET A 318 6.84 4.96 9.73
C MET A 318 5.68 5.04 8.76
N VAL A 319 5.70 5.95 7.79
CA VAL A 319 4.70 6.01 6.72
C VAL A 319 4.76 4.73 5.89
N GLU A 320 3.58 4.17 5.57
CA GLU A 320 3.47 2.92 4.84
C GLU A 320 3.04 3.18 3.38
N GLY A 321 3.57 2.35 2.47
CA GLY A 321 3.15 2.31 1.05
C GLY A 321 3.83 3.29 0.12
N ILE A 322 4.70 4.14 0.64
CA ILE A 322 5.59 5.04 -0.09
C ILE A 322 6.98 5.06 0.57
N GLY A 323 7.96 5.62 -0.14
CA GLY A 323 9.36 5.61 0.26
C GLY A 323 10.02 4.26 -0.01
N GLU A 324 11.32 4.27 -0.30
CA GLU A 324 12.12 3.06 -0.52
C GLU A 324 13.55 3.26 -0.01
N ASP A 325 14.25 2.15 0.23
CA ASP A 325 15.65 2.07 0.60
C ASP A 325 16.57 1.74 -0.59
N PHE A 326 15.98 1.55 -1.78
CA PHE A 326 16.67 1.32 -3.06
C PHE A 326 15.89 2.00 -4.21
N TRP A 327 16.50 2.04 -5.40
CA TRP A 327 15.88 2.59 -6.61
C TRP A 327 15.17 1.50 -7.41
N PRO A 328 13.82 1.48 -7.44
CA PRO A 328 13.07 0.50 -8.24
C PRO A 328 13.21 0.73 -9.74
N GLY A 329 13.22 -0.36 -10.52
CA GLY A 329 13.25 -0.28 -11.98
C GLY A 329 11.98 0.30 -12.61
N THR A 330 10.88 0.39 -11.85
CA THR A 330 9.62 1.01 -12.29
C THR A 330 9.56 2.52 -12.06
N TYR A 331 10.58 3.10 -11.40
CA TYR A 331 10.70 4.55 -11.23
C TYR A 331 11.46 5.17 -12.40
N ASP A 332 10.84 6.14 -13.07
CA ASP A 332 11.46 6.97 -14.09
C ASP A 332 11.63 8.41 -13.59
N GLY A 333 12.83 8.72 -13.10
CA GLY A 333 13.14 10.06 -12.60
C GLY A 333 13.14 11.14 -13.68
N SER A 334 13.18 10.78 -14.97
CA SER A 334 13.19 11.76 -16.06
C SER A 334 11.85 12.50 -16.24
N VAL A 335 10.76 11.92 -15.73
CA VAL A 335 9.43 12.55 -15.80
C VAL A 335 9.06 13.29 -14.52
N VAL A 336 9.86 13.16 -13.45
CA VAL A 336 9.62 13.82 -12.15
C VAL A 336 10.43 15.11 -12.08
N ASP A 337 9.75 16.23 -11.85
CA ASP A 337 10.39 17.55 -11.82
C ASP A 337 10.97 17.90 -10.45
N GLU A 338 10.36 17.37 -9.39
CA GLU A 338 10.71 17.69 -8.00
C GLU A 338 10.29 16.57 -7.06
N VAL A 339 11.07 16.32 -6.00
CA VAL A 339 10.71 15.43 -4.91
C VAL A 339 10.77 16.21 -3.61
N ILE A 340 9.70 16.19 -2.83
CA ILE A 340 9.56 16.92 -1.56
C ILE A 340 9.62 15.90 -0.42
N GLU A 341 10.60 16.09 0.46
CA GLU A 341 10.73 15.32 1.69
C GLU A 341 9.67 15.76 2.71
N VAL A 342 9.01 14.79 3.35
CA VAL A 342 7.97 15.03 4.36
C VAL A 342 8.20 14.14 5.57
N SER A 343 8.15 14.72 6.77
CA SER A 343 8.29 13.95 8.00
C SER A 343 7.10 13.02 8.25
N ASP A 344 7.32 11.93 9.02
CA ASP A 344 6.24 11.06 9.51
C ASP A 344 5.18 11.86 10.29
N ARG A 345 5.62 12.80 11.12
CA ARG A 345 4.73 13.69 11.89
C ARG A 345 3.80 14.50 10.99
N ASP A 346 4.36 15.18 9.99
CA ASP A 346 3.59 16.00 9.06
C ASP A 346 2.63 15.13 8.24
N SER A 347 3.08 13.95 7.81
CA SER A 347 2.28 12.96 7.08
C SER A 347 1.06 12.49 7.90
N PHE A 348 1.26 12.10 9.16
CA PHE A 348 0.19 11.56 10.00
C PHE A 348 -0.79 12.63 10.45
N LEU A 349 -0.29 13.79 10.87
CA LEU A 349 -1.14 14.92 11.27
C LEU A 349 -1.95 15.43 10.07
N MET A 350 -1.36 15.48 8.88
CA MET A 350 -2.07 15.88 7.65
C MET A 350 -3.13 14.85 7.24
N ALA A 351 -2.87 13.54 7.31
CA ALA A 351 -3.88 12.52 7.04
C ALA A 351 -5.10 12.66 7.98
N ARG A 352 -4.85 12.90 9.27
CA ARG A 352 -5.90 13.18 10.27
C ARG A 352 -6.65 14.49 9.96
N ALA A 353 -5.95 15.54 9.54
CA ALA A 353 -6.55 16.81 9.14
C ALA A 353 -7.46 16.63 7.92
N VAL A 354 -7.00 16.00 6.84
CA VAL A 354 -7.81 15.68 5.66
C VAL A 354 -9.07 14.90 6.05
N THR A 355 -8.91 13.89 6.92
CA THR A 355 -10.07 13.07 7.36
C THR A 355 -11.10 13.91 8.11
N ARG A 356 -10.66 14.81 9.01
CA ARG A 356 -11.55 15.61 9.84
C ARG A 356 -12.17 16.81 9.11
N THR A 357 -11.47 17.37 8.13
CA THR A 357 -11.93 18.56 7.41
C THR A 357 -12.67 18.22 6.11
N GLU A 358 -12.19 17.25 5.34
CA GLU A 358 -12.77 16.88 4.04
C GLU A 358 -13.72 15.66 4.11
N GLY A 359 -13.74 14.95 5.26
CA GLY A 359 -14.52 13.72 5.39
C GLY A 359 -13.93 12.52 4.64
N LEU A 360 -12.70 12.64 4.15
CA LEU A 360 -11.98 11.59 3.42
C LEU A 360 -11.10 10.80 4.39
N LEU A 361 -11.52 9.60 4.78
CA LEU A 361 -10.72 8.70 5.60
C LEU A 361 -9.58 8.10 4.75
N VAL A 362 -8.34 8.56 4.95
CA VAL A 362 -7.19 8.31 4.06
C VAL A 362 -6.00 7.69 4.79
N GLY A 363 -5.10 7.01 4.05
CA GLY A 363 -3.83 6.49 4.59
C GLY A 363 -2.78 7.59 4.84
N GLY A 364 -1.70 7.23 5.54
CA GLY A 364 -0.58 8.14 5.86
C GLY A 364 0.08 8.73 4.63
N SER A 365 0.24 7.95 3.57
CA SER A 365 0.79 8.38 2.28
C SER A 365 -0.01 9.50 1.59
N THR A 366 -1.34 9.56 1.82
CA THR A 366 -2.15 10.71 1.40
C THR A 366 -1.75 11.96 2.18
N GLY A 367 -1.51 11.82 3.49
CA GLY A 367 -1.04 12.95 4.31
C GLY A 367 0.27 13.52 3.78
N THR A 368 1.24 12.64 3.44
CA THR A 368 2.50 13.02 2.80
C THR A 368 2.26 13.79 1.50
N ALA A 369 1.44 13.24 0.60
CA ALA A 369 1.16 13.86 -0.70
C ALA A 369 0.41 15.21 -0.57
N VAL A 370 -0.58 15.30 0.32
CA VAL A 370 -1.33 16.55 0.57
C VAL A 370 -0.45 17.60 1.23
N TRP A 371 0.40 17.22 2.18
CA TRP A 371 1.34 18.16 2.78
C TRP A 371 2.28 18.77 1.74
N ALA A 372 2.89 17.93 0.88
CA ALA A 372 3.73 18.39 -0.21
C ALA A 372 2.95 19.28 -1.21
N ALA A 373 1.73 18.88 -1.57
CA ALA A 373 0.86 19.65 -2.45
C ALA A 373 0.55 21.04 -1.90
N LEU A 374 0.28 21.16 -0.60
CA LEU A 374 0.05 22.47 0.06
C LEU A 374 1.28 23.36 0.03
N GLN A 375 2.50 22.82 0.15
CA GLN A 375 3.73 23.61 0.03
C GLN A 375 3.86 24.23 -1.39
N VAL A 376 3.63 23.40 -2.41
CA VAL A 376 3.66 23.86 -3.82
C VAL A 376 2.52 24.83 -4.11
N GLY A 377 1.32 24.50 -3.66
CA GLY A 377 0.09 25.25 -3.97
C GLY A 377 0.09 26.70 -3.53
N ARG A 378 0.79 27.03 -2.44
CA ARG A 378 0.90 28.40 -1.90
C ARG A 378 1.49 29.42 -2.88
N SER A 379 2.26 28.98 -3.85
CA SER A 379 2.89 29.83 -4.86
C SER A 379 2.21 29.81 -6.21
N LEU A 380 1.14 29.02 -6.37
CA LEU A 380 0.48 28.84 -7.66
C LEU A 380 -0.56 29.92 -7.96
N PRO A 381 -0.68 30.35 -9.23
CA PRO A 381 -1.69 31.32 -9.64
C PRO A 381 -3.10 30.71 -9.64
N PRO A 382 -4.16 31.57 -9.64
CA PRO A 382 -5.56 31.12 -9.55
C PRO A 382 -6.05 30.20 -10.68
N ASP A 383 -5.42 30.26 -11.85
CA ASP A 383 -5.74 29.43 -13.01
C ASP A 383 -5.01 28.07 -13.02
N ALA A 384 -4.08 27.86 -12.10
CA ALA A 384 -3.41 26.57 -11.96
C ALA A 384 -4.39 25.48 -11.47
N VAL A 385 -4.23 24.28 -12.03
CA VAL A 385 -4.99 23.09 -11.65
C VAL A 385 -4.02 22.05 -11.10
N MET A 386 -4.03 21.90 -9.79
CA MET A 386 -3.21 20.92 -9.08
C MET A 386 -4.05 19.72 -8.67
N VAL A 387 -3.56 18.51 -8.99
CA VAL A 387 -4.19 17.26 -8.59
C VAL A 387 -3.25 16.48 -7.68
N VAL A 388 -3.72 16.14 -6.49
CA VAL A 388 -3.04 15.21 -5.57
C VAL A 388 -3.67 13.82 -5.64
N LEU A 389 -2.84 12.77 -5.65
CA LEU A 389 -3.31 11.39 -5.62
C LEU A 389 -3.63 10.96 -4.19
N VAL A 390 -4.82 10.38 -3.98
CA VAL A 390 -5.25 9.72 -2.73
C VAL A 390 -5.19 8.21 -2.97
N PRO A 391 -4.08 7.54 -2.59
CA PRO A 391 -3.81 6.18 -3.07
C PRO A 391 -4.63 5.11 -2.36
N ASP A 392 -5.00 5.30 -1.08
CA ASP A 392 -5.72 4.28 -0.32
C ASP A 392 -6.59 4.85 0.81
N SER A 393 -7.41 3.98 1.41
CA SER A 393 -8.28 4.31 2.53
C SER A 393 -7.57 4.20 3.88
N GLY A 394 -7.94 5.05 4.83
CA GLY A 394 -7.50 5.00 6.22
C GLY A 394 -8.00 3.80 7.02
N ARG A 395 -8.87 2.96 6.46
CA ARG A 395 -9.43 1.77 7.16
C ARG A 395 -8.36 0.77 7.60
N GLY A 396 -7.26 0.66 6.87
CA GLY A 396 -6.12 -0.20 7.23
C GLY A 396 -5.17 0.40 8.26
N TYR A 397 -5.49 1.56 8.85
CA TYR A 397 -4.62 2.31 9.76
C TYR A 397 -5.32 2.77 11.04
N LEU A 398 -6.48 2.18 11.36
CA LEU A 398 -7.28 2.57 12.53
C LEU A 398 -6.58 2.30 13.85
N SER A 399 -5.76 1.25 13.94
CA SER A 399 -4.95 0.91 15.10
C SER A 399 -3.66 1.74 15.23
N LYS A 400 -3.34 2.59 14.24
CA LYS A 400 -2.12 3.41 14.19
C LYS A 400 -2.47 4.90 14.14
N ILE A 401 -2.39 5.52 12.96
CA ILE A 401 -2.53 6.98 12.79
C ILE A 401 -3.88 7.56 13.24
N TYR A 402 -4.92 6.72 13.42
CA TYR A 402 -6.23 7.10 13.94
C TYR A 402 -6.47 6.66 15.38
N ASN A 403 -5.52 5.96 16.01
CA ASN A 403 -5.53 5.63 17.42
C ASN A 403 -4.76 6.71 18.20
N GLU A 404 -5.43 7.34 19.17
CA GLU A 404 -4.84 8.42 19.98
C GLU A 404 -3.69 7.91 20.83
N ASP A 405 -3.83 6.70 21.43
CA ASP A 405 -2.81 6.11 22.28
C ASP A 405 -1.56 5.80 21.46
N TRP A 406 -1.71 5.16 20.29
CA TRP A 406 -0.59 4.91 19.39
C TRP A 406 0.14 6.20 18.98
N MET A 407 -0.61 7.24 18.62
CA MET A 407 -0.04 8.54 18.26
C MET A 407 0.69 9.20 19.42
N ALA A 408 0.19 9.03 20.64
CA ALA A 408 0.85 9.51 21.85
C ALA A 408 2.09 8.70 22.21
N ASP A 409 2.01 7.36 22.14
CA ASP A 409 3.12 6.43 22.42
C ASP A 409 4.36 6.69 21.58
N PHE A 410 4.15 7.09 20.32
CA PHE A 410 5.23 7.45 19.40
C PHE A 410 5.60 8.94 19.42
N GLY A 411 4.98 9.76 20.29
CA GLY A 411 5.28 11.18 20.45
C GLY A 411 4.73 12.08 19.35
N PHE A 412 3.77 11.61 18.55
CA PHE A 412 3.13 12.43 17.50
C PHE A 412 2.10 13.41 18.08
N LEU A 413 1.48 13.07 19.22
CA LEU A 413 0.50 13.89 19.92
C LEU A 413 0.99 14.17 21.36
N ARG A 414 0.58 15.32 21.88
CA ARG A 414 0.76 15.65 23.29
C ARG A 414 -0.57 15.45 24.04
N VAL A 415 -0.50 14.71 25.13
CA VAL A 415 -1.63 14.40 26.01
C VAL A 415 -1.27 14.84 27.44
N GLY A 416 -2.00 15.82 28.01
CA GLY A 416 -1.80 16.29 29.36
C GLY A 416 -0.92 17.56 29.51
N GLU A 417 -0.94 18.13 30.74
CA GLU A 417 -0.23 19.37 31.06
C GLU A 417 1.27 19.15 31.28
N HIS A 418 1.65 18.03 31.92
CA HIS A 418 3.04 17.64 32.18
C HIS A 418 3.34 16.33 31.40
N ALA A 419 4.23 16.43 30.46
CA ALA A 419 4.58 15.33 29.59
C ALA A 419 6.02 14.84 29.81
N ALA A 420 6.31 13.62 29.37
CA ALA A 420 7.65 13.02 29.43
C ALA A 420 8.73 13.93 28.83
N GLY A 421 8.42 14.62 27.73
CA GLY A 421 9.30 15.62 27.12
C GLY A 421 9.63 16.81 28.00
N ASP A 422 8.73 17.21 28.92
CA ASP A 422 9.00 18.29 29.87
C ASP A 422 10.03 17.84 30.92
N VAL A 423 9.99 16.58 31.33
CA VAL A 423 11.01 15.99 32.23
C VAL A 423 12.35 15.95 31.50
N LEU A 424 12.36 15.46 30.26
CA LEU A 424 13.58 15.35 29.46
C LEU A 424 14.23 16.73 29.21
N SER A 425 13.42 17.77 28.93
CA SER A 425 13.93 19.14 28.68
C SER A 425 14.61 19.77 29.87
N ARG A 426 14.36 19.28 31.09
CA ARG A 426 15.05 19.73 32.32
C ARG A 426 16.29 18.93 32.66
N LYS A 427 16.52 17.83 31.94
CA LYS A 427 17.74 17.07 32.08
C LYS A 427 18.92 17.90 31.58
N ARG A 428 20.13 17.57 32.05
CA ARG A 428 21.37 18.32 31.78
C ARG A 428 21.49 18.71 30.29
N ALA A 429 21.61 20.01 30.06
CA ALA A 429 21.72 20.60 28.72
C ALA A 429 23.07 20.32 28.01
N ASP A 430 24.03 19.77 28.75
CA ASP A 430 25.40 19.44 28.29
C ASP A 430 25.53 18.02 27.73
N LEU A 431 24.50 17.18 27.84
CA LEU A 431 24.51 15.83 27.26
C LEU A 431 24.10 15.86 25.79
N PRO A 432 24.65 14.93 24.94
CA PRO A 432 24.10 14.65 23.63
C PRO A 432 22.61 14.26 23.74
N ALA A 433 21.85 14.52 22.69
CA ALA A 433 20.43 14.18 22.64
C ALA A 433 20.18 12.69 22.96
N LEU A 434 21.06 11.81 22.49
CA LEU A 434 21.05 10.39 22.83
C LEU A 434 22.48 9.91 23.08
N VAL A 435 22.81 9.58 24.33
CA VAL A 435 24.04 8.86 24.67
C VAL A 435 23.77 7.37 24.39
N HIS A 436 24.57 6.74 23.57
CA HIS A 436 24.32 5.40 23.03
C HIS A 436 25.61 4.61 22.83
N VAL A 437 25.48 3.35 22.41
CA VAL A 437 26.57 2.45 22.01
C VAL A 437 26.11 1.58 20.83
N HIS A 438 27.05 1.14 20.00
CA HIS A 438 26.76 0.23 18.89
C HIS A 438 26.93 -1.24 19.26
N PRO A 439 26.23 -2.20 18.60
CA PRO A 439 26.31 -3.62 18.91
C PRO A 439 27.71 -4.23 18.75
N ASP A 440 28.49 -3.73 17.82
CA ASP A 440 29.86 -4.18 17.48
C ASP A 440 30.96 -3.53 18.32
N GLU A 441 30.65 -2.52 19.11
CA GLU A 441 31.59 -1.93 20.04
C GLU A 441 31.86 -2.86 21.23
N THR A 442 33.00 -2.64 21.90
CA THR A 442 33.38 -3.48 23.05
C THR A 442 32.65 -3.10 24.32
N VAL A 443 32.49 -4.05 25.24
CA VAL A 443 31.99 -3.78 26.59
C VAL A 443 32.85 -2.71 27.30
N ARG A 444 34.15 -2.70 27.05
CA ARG A 444 35.07 -1.67 27.56
C ARG A 444 34.64 -0.26 27.11
N THR A 445 34.38 -0.10 25.81
CA THR A 445 33.89 1.17 25.24
C THR A 445 32.56 1.59 25.88
N ALA A 446 31.62 0.65 26.05
CA ALA A 446 30.36 0.94 26.72
C ALA A 446 30.55 1.44 28.16
N ILE A 447 31.48 0.85 28.93
CA ILE A 447 31.82 1.29 30.29
C ILE A 447 32.46 2.68 30.29
N GLU A 448 33.32 2.98 29.33
CA GLU A 448 33.93 4.31 29.17
C GLU A 448 32.87 5.38 28.88
N ILE A 449 31.92 5.10 27.97
CA ILE A 449 30.80 6.00 27.65
C ILE A 449 29.90 6.24 28.89
N LEU A 450 29.52 5.16 29.62
CA LEU A 450 28.74 5.28 30.87
C LEU A 450 29.40 6.22 31.86
N ARG A 451 30.73 6.15 32.01
CA ARG A 451 31.50 6.96 32.95
C ARG A 451 31.71 8.39 32.46
N GLU A 452 31.97 8.57 31.14
CA GLU A 452 32.19 9.89 30.55
C GLU A 452 30.96 10.78 30.67
N TYR A 453 29.78 10.20 30.39
CA TYR A 453 28.52 10.94 30.40
C TYR A 453 27.78 10.88 31.76
N ASP A 454 28.32 10.16 32.74
CA ASP A 454 27.71 9.98 34.07
C ASP A 454 26.27 9.44 33.96
N VAL A 455 26.09 8.40 33.11
CA VAL A 455 24.80 7.72 32.90
C VAL A 455 24.89 6.26 33.34
N SER A 456 23.78 5.70 33.80
CA SER A 456 23.71 4.30 34.29
C SER A 456 23.25 3.32 33.21
N GLN A 457 22.85 3.79 32.03
CA GLN A 457 22.29 2.96 30.97
C GLN A 457 22.56 3.60 29.62
N LEU A 458 22.81 2.73 28.61
CA LEU A 458 22.95 3.10 27.22
C LEU A 458 22.00 2.29 26.36
N PRO A 459 21.16 2.91 25.53
CA PRO A 459 20.53 2.23 24.43
C PRO A 459 21.58 1.73 23.44
N VAL A 460 21.34 0.54 22.88
CA VAL A 460 22.16 -0.06 21.82
C VAL A 460 21.46 0.19 20.50
N VAL A 461 22.12 0.94 19.60
CA VAL A 461 21.57 1.37 18.33
C VAL A 461 22.42 0.91 17.14
N GLN A 462 21.78 0.62 16.00
CA GLN A 462 22.46 0.11 14.80
C GLN A 462 23.12 1.20 13.95
N ALA A 463 22.70 2.47 14.12
CA ALA A 463 23.18 3.59 13.33
C ALA A 463 23.39 4.83 14.21
N GLU A 464 24.15 5.80 13.69
CA GLU A 464 24.33 7.09 14.35
C GLU A 464 23.01 7.87 14.45
N PRO A 465 22.75 8.59 15.59
CA PRO A 465 21.62 9.47 15.70
C PRO A 465 21.58 10.59 14.62
N PRO A 466 20.36 10.98 14.20
CA PRO A 466 19.05 10.60 14.70
C PRO A 466 18.63 9.19 14.25
N VAL A 467 18.22 8.34 15.19
CA VAL A 467 17.74 6.98 14.95
C VAL A 467 16.23 6.89 15.07
N VAL A 468 15.62 5.87 14.48
CA VAL A 468 14.22 5.50 14.72
C VAL A 468 14.15 4.33 15.68
N LEU A 469 12.97 4.10 16.27
CA LEU A 469 12.78 3.00 17.24
C LEU A 469 13.18 1.63 16.69
N GLY A 470 13.02 1.40 15.37
CA GLY A 470 13.41 0.14 14.72
C GLY A 470 14.90 -0.14 14.76
N GLU A 471 15.74 0.89 14.79
CA GLU A 471 17.20 0.79 14.83
C GLU A 471 17.74 0.58 16.25
N MET A 472 16.93 0.71 17.29
CA MET A 472 17.30 0.35 18.65
C MET A 472 17.20 -1.17 18.82
N VAL A 473 18.28 -1.85 19.18
CA VAL A 473 18.34 -3.32 19.25
C VAL A 473 18.42 -3.88 20.67
N GLY A 474 18.81 -3.05 21.64
CA GLY A 474 18.94 -3.47 23.05
C GLY A 474 19.25 -2.30 23.97
N ALA A 475 19.71 -2.64 25.18
CA ALA A 475 20.26 -1.71 26.14
C ALA A 475 21.36 -2.37 26.97
N VAL A 476 22.29 -1.58 27.52
CA VAL A 476 23.24 -2.05 28.54
C VAL A 476 23.13 -1.19 29.79
N ARG A 477 23.32 -1.82 30.95
CA ARG A 477 23.26 -1.18 32.26
C ARG A 477 24.58 -1.36 33.00
N ASP A 478 25.00 -0.32 33.73
CA ASP A 478 26.20 -0.32 34.55
C ASP A 478 26.25 -1.51 35.53
N VAL A 479 25.15 -1.78 36.24
CA VAL A 479 25.03 -2.90 37.20
C VAL A 479 25.17 -4.25 36.50
N ALA A 480 24.58 -4.44 35.33
CA ALA A 480 24.67 -5.71 34.59
C ALA A 480 26.08 -5.94 34.04
N LEU A 481 26.72 -4.89 33.49
CA LEU A 481 28.10 -4.96 33.02
C LEU A 481 29.07 -5.20 34.18
N MET A 482 28.88 -4.54 35.32
CA MET A 482 29.69 -4.77 36.53
C MET A 482 29.64 -6.22 36.98
N ASP A 483 28.45 -6.83 37.07
CA ASP A 483 28.29 -8.24 37.46
C ASP A 483 28.94 -9.19 36.44
N ALA A 484 28.76 -8.93 35.13
CA ALA A 484 29.33 -9.73 34.06
C ALA A 484 30.87 -9.70 34.09
N VAL A 485 31.48 -8.53 34.20
CA VAL A 485 32.93 -8.34 34.25
C VAL A 485 33.53 -8.86 35.54
N PHE A 486 32.82 -8.75 36.65
CA PHE A 486 33.29 -9.30 37.94
C PHE A 486 33.36 -10.84 37.93
N ARG A 487 32.41 -11.49 37.23
CA ARG A 487 32.42 -12.95 37.08
C ARG A 487 33.45 -13.43 36.05
N ASP A 488 33.60 -12.69 34.94
CA ASP A 488 34.54 -13.01 33.86
C ASP A 488 35.15 -11.73 33.26
N PRO A 489 36.39 -11.37 33.65
CA PRO A 489 37.05 -10.19 33.13
C PRO A 489 37.25 -10.20 31.62
N SER A 490 37.21 -11.33 30.92
CA SER A 490 37.33 -11.42 29.49
C SER A 490 36.13 -10.82 28.74
N VAL A 491 35.02 -10.61 29.44
CA VAL A 491 33.82 -9.91 28.93
C VAL A 491 34.15 -8.49 28.45
N LEU A 492 35.15 -7.84 29.00
CA LEU A 492 35.57 -6.49 28.58
C LEU A 492 35.91 -6.38 27.10
N ASP A 493 36.43 -7.46 26.50
CA ASP A 493 36.87 -7.48 25.11
C ASP A 493 35.82 -8.12 24.17
N ARG A 494 34.64 -8.51 24.70
CA ARG A 494 33.50 -8.96 23.90
C ARG A 494 32.73 -7.77 23.36
N THR A 495 31.90 -8.06 22.33
CA THR A 495 30.99 -7.06 21.77
C THR A 495 29.80 -6.77 22.69
N VAL A 496 29.24 -5.59 22.58
CA VAL A 496 28.01 -5.20 23.25
C VAL A 496 26.87 -6.14 22.88
N ALA A 497 26.81 -6.59 21.64
CA ALA A 497 25.80 -7.54 21.17
C ALA A 497 25.76 -8.85 22.00
N ASP A 498 26.91 -9.30 22.54
CA ASP A 498 27.00 -10.54 23.32
C ASP A 498 26.43 -10.40 24.73
N VAL A 499 26.26 -9.18 25.25
CA VAL A 499 25.91 -8.90 26.65
C VAL A 499 24.72 -7.98 26.84
N MET A 500 24.20 -7.37 25.74
CA MET A 500 23.08 -6.45 25.83
C MET A 500 21.80 -7.14 26.34
N GLU A 501 21.01 -6.37 27.04
CA GLU A 501 19.69 -6.72 27.53
C GLU A 501 18.61 -6.31 26.50
N PRO A 502 17.34 -6.74 26.69
CA PRO A 502 16.23 -6.26 25.86
C PRO A 502 16.13 -4.73 25.84
N LYS A 503 15.48 -4.18 24.82
CA LYS A 503 15.22 -2.76 24.68
C LYS A 503 14.54 -2.20 25.92
N LEU A 504 14.86 -0.94 26.25
CA LEU A 504 14.13 -0.20 27.29
C LEU A 504 12.66 -0.03 26.87
N PRO A 505 11.71 -0.05 27.83
CA PRO A 505 10.33 0.35 27.54
C PRO A 505 10.30 1.79 27.01
N THR A 506 9.33 2.10 26.19
CA THR A 506 9.22 3.39 25.51
C THR A 506 8.02 4.18 26.01
N VAL A 507 8.14 5.51 25.95
CA VAL A 507 7.07 6.47 26.20
C VAL A 507 7.17 7.60 25.19
N GLY A 508 6.06 8.10 24.67
CA GLY A 508 6.07 9.26 23.79
C GLY A 508 6.36 10.55 24.56
N ALA A 509 7.11 11.46 23.96
CA ALA A 509 7.43 12.77 24.57
C ALA A 509 6.17 13.57 24.98
N GLY A 510 5.05 13.33 24.31
CA GLY A 510 3.76 13.95 24.60
C GLY A 510 2.91 13.24 25.66
N GLN A 511 3.30 12.07 26.16
CA GLN A 511 2.54 11.33 27.17
C GLN A 511 2.70 11.91 28.59
N PRO A 512 1.68 11.75 29.46
CA PRO A 512 1.72 12.22 30.83
C PRO A 512 2.91 11.64 31.61
N VAL A 513 3.43 12.42 32.58
CA VAL A 513 4.49 11.96 33.49
C VAL A 513 4.04 10.75 34.31
N ASP A 514 2.74 10.61 34.60
CA ASP A 514 2.19 9.45 35.31
C ASP A 514 2.47 8.12 34.56
N ASP A 515 2.45 8.12 33.23
CA ASP A 515 2.79 6.94 32.41
C ASP A 515 4.28 6.59 32.56
N VAL A 516 5.15 7.62 32.62
CA VAL A 516 6.59 7.43 32.90
C VAL A 516 6.78 6.78 34.28
N VAL A 517 6.07 7.28 35.31
CA VAL A 517 6.13 6.72 36.67
C VAL A 517 5.71 5.26 36.67
N ALA A 518 4.59 4.92 36.03
CA ALA A 518 4.10 3.55 35.97
C ALA A 518 5.11 2.59 35.31
N LEU A 519 5.75 3.02 34.21
CA LEU A 519 6.79 2.21 33.55
C LEU A 519 8.04 2.05 34.44
N LEU A 520 8.44 3.11 35.17
CA LEU A 520 9.60 3.08 36.07
C LEU A 520 9.38 2.24 37.32
N GLU A 521 8.15 1.84 37.67
CA GLU A 521 7.91 0.85 38.73
C GLU A 521 8.53 -0.51 38.39
N HIS A 522 8.53 -0.87 37.10
CA HIS A 522 8.93 -2.19 36.59
C HIS A 522 10.23 -2.18 35.78
N ALA A 523 10.73 -0.98 35.40
CA ALA A 523 11.94 -0.81 34.62
C ALA A 523 12.89 0.19 35.27
N PRO A 524 14.21 0.03 35.07
CA PRO A 524 15.20 0.97 35.63
C PRO A 524 15.18 2.33 34.92
N ALA A 525 14.78 2.35 33.65
CA ALA A 525 14.68 3.53 32.81
C ALA A 525 13.67 3.35 31.68
N VAL A 526 13.31 4.45 31.06
CA VAL A 526 12.35 4.52 29.96
C VAL A 526 12.95 5.35 28.84
N MET A 527 12.82 4.88 27.59
CA MET A 527 13.20 5.61 26.39
C MET A 527 12.08 6.56 25.98
N VAL A 528 12.39 7.83 25.79
CA VAL A 528 11.45 8.84 25.31
C VAL A 528 11.50 8.89 23.78
N LEU A 529 10.33 8.85 23.17
CA LEU A 529 10.16 8.98 21.71
C LEU A 529 9.54 10.32 21.35
N ASP A 530 10.09 11.01 20.36
CA ASP A 530 9.43 12.14 19.70
C ASP A 530 9.31 11.85 18.21
N ALA A 531 8.07 11.83 17.71
CA ALA A 531 7.74 11.46 16.34
C ALA A 531 8.39 10.12 15.90
N GLY A 532 8.42 9.13 16.78
CA GLY A 532 9.00 7.81 16.53
C GLY A 532 10.52 7.71 16.70
N HIS A 533 11.19 8.83 17.00
CA HIS A 533 12.64 8.89 17.21
C HIS A 533 12.98 8.83 18.70
N PRO A 534 13.90 7.95 19.13
CA PRO A 534 14.50 8.01 20.47
C PRO A 534 15.22 9.35 20.68
N VAL A 535 14.77 10.12 21.69
CA VAL A 535 15.31 11.46 21.97
C VAL A 535 15.96 11.57 23.33
N GLY A 536 15.91 10.53 24.16
CA GLY A 536 16.57 10.48 25.45
C GLY A 536 16.01 9.42 26.37
N VAL A 537 16.69 9.20 27.48
CA VAL A 537 16.34 8.22 28.52
C VAL A 537 15.95 8.93 29.80
N LEU A 538 14.86 8.52 30.41
CA LEU A 538 14.43 8.98 31.73
C LEU A 538 14.59 7.87 32.77
N THR A 539 15.03 8.29 33.98
CA THR A 539 15.18 7.45 35.17
C THR A 539 14.27 7.96 36.28
N ARG A 540 14.18 7.21 37.37
CA ARG A 540 13.46 7.65 38.59
C ARG A 540 14.01 8.98 39.14
N SER A 541 15.33 9.18 39.05
CA SER A 541 15.97 10.44 39.51
C SER A 541 15.46 11.62 38.69
N ASP A 542 15.41 11.50 37.38
CA ASP A 542 14.95 12.59 36.48
C ASP A 542 13.50 13.03 36.83
N VAL A 543 12.62 12.04 37.09
CA VAL A 543 11.22 12.30 37.45
C VAL A 543 11.13 12.95 38.85
N LEU A 544 11.92 12.45 39.81
CA LEU A 544 11.94 13.05 41.17
C LEU A 544 12.43 14.49 41.14
N ASP A 545 13.48 14.81 40.39
CA ASP A 545 14.02 16.16 40.22
C ASP A 545 12.99 17.08 39.54
N PHE A 546 12.27 16.56 38.55
CA PHE A 546 11.18 17.31 37.89
C PHE A 546 10.07 17.68 38.88
N ILE A 547 9.57 16.71 39.66
CA ILE A 547 8.49 16.91 40.62
C ILE A 547 8.94 17.85 41.75
N ALA A 548 10.17 17.70 42.27
CA ALA A 548 10.73 18.55 43.29
C ALA A 548 10.90 20.01 42.83
N GLY A 549 11.38 20.20 41.59
CA GLY A 549 11.56 21.50 40.98
C GLY A 549 10.26 22.20 40.56
N SER A 550 9.19 21.43 40.23
CA SER A 550 7.88 22.00 39.90
C SER A 550 7.11 22.51 41.14
N ARG A 551 7.35 21.91 42.30
CA ARG A 551 6.76 22.35 43.58
C ARG A 551 7.46 23.57 44.21
N ALA A 552 8.61 23.99 43.70
CA ALA A 552 9.42 25.08 44.24
C ALA A 552 9.14 26.47 43.63
N ARG A 553 8.17 26.59 42.72
CA ARG A 553 7.73 27.92 42.21
C ARG A 553 6.35 28.25 42.79
N PRO A 554 6.24 29.28 43.65
CA PRO A 554 4.95 29.79 44.15
C PRO A 554 4.15 30.49 43.06
#